data_823f94582377e9ac9625360a7c1b086f
#
_entry.id   823f94582377e9ac9625360a7c1b086f
#
_cell.length_a   1.000
_cell.length_b   1.000
_cell.length_c   1.000
_cell.angle_alpha   90.00
_cell.angle_beta   90.00
_cell.angle_gamma   90.00
#
_symmetry.space_group_name_H-M   'P 1'
#
loop_
_entity.id
_entity.type
_entity.pdbx_description
1 polymer ?
#
loop_
_entity_poly.entity_id
_entity_poly.type
_entity_poly.pdbx_seq_one_letter_code
_entity_poly.pdbx_strand_id
1 'polypeptide(L)'
;MHTSAHSGGLLASILNRAGPLKALNALNGDRVETGKIYVAPPNRHMLVEDSRFRVIGGPRENRHRPAIDPTFRSAAIAYGKRVIGVVLTGALDDGTSGSMVIRASGGTIIIQDPNTALFPSMPENALRMVPEALVATVPKFPSSLPNW
;
A
#
# COMPACT_ATOMS: atom_id res chain seq x y z
N MET A 1 -1.46 5.09 -0.87
CA MET A 1 -2.39 6.23 -0.91
C MET A 1 -3.26 6.16 0.34
N HIS A 2 -3.20 7.18 1.19
CA HIS A 2 -4.11 7.28 2.34
C HIS A 2 -5.46 7.80 1.85
N THR A 3 -6.48 6.99 2.00
CA THR A 3 -7.85 7.40 1.69
C THR A 3 -8.47 8.05 2.92
N SER A 4 -9.23 9.12 2.75
CA SER A 4 -9.93 9.71 3.88
C SER A 4 -10.96 8.73 4.45
N ALA A 5 -11.24 8.82 5.76
CA ALA A 5 -12.24 7.99 6.41
C ALA A 5 -13.65 8.12 5.76
N HIS A 6 -13.86 9.17 4.98
CA HIS A 6 -15.12 9.52 4.32
C HIS A 6 -15.15 9.16 2.81
N SER A 7 -14.08 8.56 2.25
CA SER A 7 -13.99 8.29 0.81
C SER A 7 -14.89 7.14 0.30
N GLY A 8 -15.70 6.54 1.17
CA GLY A 8 -16.74 5.58 0.80
C GLY A 8 -16.30 4.35 -0.04
N GLY A 9 -15.00 4.03 -0.04
CA GLY A 9 -14.49 2.91 -0.86
C GLY A 9 -14.33 3.24 -2.36
N LEU A 10 -14.33 4.51 -2.72
CA LEU A 10 -14.26 4.99 -4.11
C LEU A 10 -13.01 4.50 -4.86
N LEU A 11 -11.91 4.22 -4.14
CA LEU A 11 -10.65 3.77 -4.77
C LEU A 11 -10.81 2.46 -5.53
N ALA A 12 -11.54 1.48 -4.99
CA ALA A 12 -11.80 0.23 -5.70
C ALA A 12 -12.56 0.46 -7.03
N SER A 13 -13.54 1.38 -7.05
CA SER A 13 -14.26 1.77 -8.27
C SER A 13 -13.36 2.44 -9.30
N ILE A 14 -12.44 3.30 -8.86
CA ILE A 14 -11.46 3.96 -9.74
C ILE A 14 -10.54 2.91 -10.35
N LEU A 15 -10.00 2.00 -9.56
CA LEU A 15 -9.11 0.94 -10.03
C LEU A 15 -9.80 -0.01 -11.01
N ASN A 16 -11.07 -0.35 -10.78
CA ASN A 16 -11.85 -1.17 -11.72
C ASN A 16 -12.05 -0.52 -13.10
N ARG A 17 -12.02 0.81 -13.16
CA ARG A 17 -12.11 1.55 -14.45
C ARG A 17 -10.73 1.72 -15.09
N ALA A 18 -9.67 1.73 -14.31
CA ALA A 18 -8.33 2.01 -14.78
C ALA A 18 -7.59 0.80 -15.37
N GLY A 19 -8.04 -0.43 -15.10
CA GLY A 19 -7.31 -1.62 -15.54
C GLY A 19 -8.15 -2.89 -15.58
N PRO A 20 -7.56 -4.00 -16.06
CA PRO A 20 -8.28 -5.25 -16.29
C PRO A 20 -8.51 -6.08 -15.01
N LEU A 21 -7.79 -5.78 -13.93
CA LEU A 21 -7.90 -6.54 -12.69
C LEU A 21 -9.09 -6.05 -11.85
N LYS A 22 -9.85 -7.01 -11.33
CA LYS A 22 -10.97 -6.70 -10.44
C LYS A 22 -10.45 -6.14 -9.13
N ALA A 23 -10.88 -4.93 -8.77
CA ALA A 23 -10.59 -4.28 -7.49
C ALA A 23 -11.83 -4.29 -6.59
N LEU A 24 -11.63 -4.60 -5.31
CA LEU A 24 -12.68 -4.63 -4.30
C LEU A 24 -12.14 -4.17 -2.94
N ASN A 25 -13.02 -3.68 -2.09
CA ASN A 25 -12.67 -3.43 -0.70
C ASN A 25 -12.59 -4.76 0.03
N ALA A 26 -11.49 -4.99 0.76
CA ALA A 26 -11.30 -6.20 1.52
C ALA A 26 -12.32 -6.29 2.67
N LEU A 27 -12.93 -7.44 2.83
CA LEU A 27 -13.77 -7.77 3.97
C LEU A 27 -13.02 -8.69 4.92
N ASN A 28 -13.40 -8.64 6.19
CA ASN A 28 -12.81 -9.52 7.20
C ASN A 28 -13.08 -10.99 6.86
N GLY A 29 -12.03 -11.80 6.76
CA GLY A 29 -12.10 -13.21 6.40
C GLY A 29 -12.02 -13.51 4.91
N ASP A 30 -12.03 -12.52 4.02
CA ASP A 30 -11.83 -12.74 2.58
C ASP A 30 -10.50 -13.45 2.32
N ARG A 31 -10.50 -14.38 1.37
CA ARG A 31 -9.28 -15.03 0.91
C ARG A 31 -8.44 -14.09 0.04
N VAL A 32 -7.14 -14.16 0.19
CA VAL A 32 -6.19 -13.52 -0.74
C VAL A 32 -6.13 -14.36 -2.01
N GLU A 33 -6.68 -13.86 -3.09
CA GLU A 33 -6.74 -14.56 -4.37
C GLU A 33 -5.87 -13.85 -5.41
N THR A 34 -5.26 -14.63 -6.28
CA THR A 34 -4.48 -14.11 -7.42
C THR A 34 -5.37 -13.39 -8.44
N GLY A 35 -4.80 -12.41 -9.15
CA GLY A 35 -5.53 -11.69 -10.20
C GLY A 35 -6.56 -10.68 -9.68
N LYS A 36 -6.53 -10.35 -8.40
CA LYS A 36 -7.42 -9.36 -7.78
C LYS A 36 -6.63 -8.24 -7.09
N ILE A 37 -7.24 -7.07 -7.01
CA ILE A 37 -6.75 -5.93 -6.22
C ILE A 37 -7.65 -5.79 -4.99
N TYR A 38 -7.04 -5.79 -3.82
CA TYR A 38 -7.74 -5.56 -2.57
C TYR A 38 -7.37 -4.20 -1.99
N VAL A 39 -8.38 -3.42 -1.67
CA VAL A 39 -8.23 -2.08 -1.10
C VAL A 39 -8.59 -2.16 0.38
N ALA A 40 -7.74 -1.61 1.22
CA ALA A 40 -8.05 -1.48 2.64
C ALA A 40 -9.30 -0.60 2.82
N PRO A 41 -10.32 -1.07 3.55
CA PRO A 41 -11.55 -0.31 3.71
C PRO A 41 -11.31 0.95 4.56
N PRO A 42 -12.12 2.00 4.36
CA PRO A 42 -11.98 3.24 5.13
C PRO A 42 -12.06 2.99 6.64
N ASN A 43 -11.23 3.72 7.40
CA ASN A 43 -11.21 3.70 8.85
C ASN A 43 -10.96 2.31 9.49
N ARG A 44 -10.30 1.40 8.78
CA ARG A 44 -9.88 0.07 9.24
C ARG A 44 -8.47 -0.24 8.77
N HIS A 45 -7.72 -0.99 9.56
CA HIS A 45 -6.48 -1.62 9.10
C HIS A 45 -6.79 -2.93 8.40
N MET A 46 -6.02 -3.23 7.37
CA MET A 46 -6.08 -4.50 6.65
C MET A 46 -4.79 -5.26 6.91
N LEU A 47 -4.88 -6.43 7.49
CA LEU A 47 -3.78 -7.35 7.74
C LEU A 47 -3.95 -8.59 6.87
N VAL A 48 -2.85 -9.30 6.66
CA VAL A 48 -2.84 -10.59 5.97
C VAL A 48 -2.44 -11.67 6.97
N GLU A 49 -3.32 -12.63 7.20
CA GLU A 49 -3.11 -13.77 8.11
C GLU A 49 -3.65 -15.05 7.45
N ASP A 50 -2.84 -16.11 7.41
CA ASP A 50 -3.25 -17.43 6.87
C ASP A 50 -3.95 -17.37 5.50
N SER A 51 -3.41 -16.58 4.58
CA SER A 51 -3.98 -16.36 3.25
C SER A 51 -5.37 -15.73 3.24
N ARG A 52 -5.72 -15.01 4.30
CA ARG A 52 -6.97 -14.24 4.44
C ARG A 52 -6.69 -12.82 4.88
N PHE A 53 -7.64 -11.94 4.63
CA PHE A 53 -7.61 -10.59 5.17
C PHE A 53 -8.26 -10.56 6.56
N ARG A 54 -7.57 -9.93 7.49
CA ARG A 54 -8.12 -9.51 8.77
C ARG A 54 -8.30 -7.99 8.76
N VAL A 55 -9.54 -7.56 8.87
CA VAL A 55 -9.91 -6.13 8.86
C VAL A 55 -10.29 -5.71 10.27
N ILE A 56 -9.49 -4.83 10.86
CA ILE A 56 -9.61 -4.44 12.27
C ILE A 56 -9.73 -2.93 12.46
N GLY A 57 -10.36 -2.54 13.58
CA GLY A 57 -10.51 -1.15 14.00
C GLY A 57 -9.48 -0.68 15.02
N GLY A 58 -8.26 -1.24 15.04
CA GLY A 58 -7.20 -0.88 15.98
C GLY A 58 -6.83 0.61 15.99
N PRO A 59 -5.93 1.05 16.89
CA PRO A 59 -5.49 2.43 16.96
C PRO A 59 -4.89 2.89 15.62
N ARG A 60 -4.89 4.21 15.39
CA ARG A 60 -4.22 4.77 14.20
C ARG A 60 -2.73 4.54 14.31
N GLU A 61 -2.10 4.07 13.22
CA GLU A 61 -0.65 4.02 13.07
C GLU A 61 -0.20 5.12 12.12
N ASN A 62 0.91 5.79 12.45
CA ASN A 62 1.43 6.92 11.68
C ASN A 62 0.36 7.99 11.38
N ARG A 63 -0.57 8.19 12.33
CA ARG A 63 -1.76 9.06 12.23
C ARG A 63 -2.83 8.60 11.25
N HIS A 64 -2.67 7.44 10.59
CA HIS A 64 -3.57 6.93 9.57
C HIS A 64 -4.31 5.66 9.99
N ARG A 65 -5.49 5.49 9.46
CA ARG A 65 -6.27 4.26 9.46
C ARG A 65 -7.21 4.26 8.24
N PRO A 66 -6.95 3.43 7.21
CA PRO A 66 -5.87 2.44 7.14
C PRO A 66 -4.47 3.07 7.11
N ALA A 67 -3.49 2.32 7.62
CA ALA A 67 -2.08 2.60 7.48
C ALA A 67 -1.40 1.49 6.67
N ILE A 68 -0.25 1.80 6.06
CA ILE A 68 0.52 0.86 5.22
C ILE A 68 1.25 -0.16 6.09
N ASP A 69 1.87 0.29 7.18
CA ASP A 69 2.74 -0.53 8.02
C ASP A 69 2.08 -1.81 8.55
N PRO A 70 0.82 -1.81 9.07
CA PRO A 70 0.18 -3.05 9.50
C PRO A 70 0.02 -4.07 8.37
N THR A 71 -0.33 -3.63 7.17
CA THR A 71 -0.47 -4.51 6.00
C THR A 71 0.89 -5.08 5.60
N PHE A 72 1.92 -4.26 5.54
CA PHE A 72 3.27 -4.68 5.14
C PHE A 72 3.86 -5.69 6.13
N ARG A 73 3.78 -5.40 7.44
CA ARG A 73 4.30 -6.31 8.48
C ARG A 73 3.59 -7.66 8.45
N SER A 74 2.27 -7.66 8.38
CA SER A 74 1.51 -8.92 8.35
C SER A 74 1.75 -9.71 7.06
N ALA A 75 1.83 -9.04 5.91
CA ALA A 75 2.16 -9.69 4.65
C ALA A 75 3.57 -10.30 4.68
N ALA A 76 4.55 -9.61 5.25
CA ALA A 76 5.91 -10.12 5.41
C ALA A 76 5.96 -11.41 6.26
N ILE A 77 5.19 -11.44 7.34
CA ILE A 77 5.07 -12.63 8.19
C ILE A 77 4.39 -13.78 7.44
N ALA A 78 3.30 -13.49 6.72
CA ALA A 78 2.52 -14.52 6.04
C ALA A 78 3.21 -15.10 4.79
N TYR A 79 3.96 -14.28 4.05
CA TYR A 79 4.46 -14.65 2.72
C TYR A 79 5.97 -14.53 2.54
N GLY A 80 6.70 -13.90 3.46
CA GLY A 80 8.16 -13.81 3.46
C GLY A 80 8.73 -13.24 2.16
N LYS A 81 9.65 -13.98 1.55
CA LYS A 81 10.33 -13.59 0.31
C LYS A 81 9.42 -13.37 -0.91
N ARG A 82 8.16 -13.79 -0.85
CA ARG A 82 7.19 -13.62 -1.93
C ARG A 82 6.52 -12.24 -1.93
N VAL A 83 6.80 -11.41 -0.92
CA VAL A 83 6.21 -10.07 -0.81
C VAL A 83 7.01 -9.07 -1.64
N ILE A 84 6.30 -8.29 -2.41
CA ILE A 84 6.82 -7.09 -3.05
C ILE A 84 6.06 -5.90 -2.45
N GLY A 85 6.76 -5.09 -1.64
CA GLY A 85 6.22 -3.85 -1.10
C GLY A 85 6.51 -2.70 -2.06
N VAL A 86 5.52 -1.86 -2.31
CA VAL A 86 5.68 -0.68 -3.18
C VAL A 86 5.30 0.57 -2.40
N VAL A 87 6.24 1.50 -2.25
CA VAL A 87 6.03 2.79 -1.60
C VAL A 87 5.99 3.89 -2.67
N LEU A 88 4.86 4.56 -2.76
CA LEU A 88 4.63 5.65 -3.71
C LEU A 88 4.62 7.00 -2.99
N THR A 89 4.34 8.07 -3.74
CA THR A 89 4.16 9.42 -3.21
C THR A 89 3.24 9.43 -1.98
N GLY A 90 3.62 10.16 -0.96
CA GLY A 90 2.87 10.31 0.28
C GLY A 90 3.60 11.18 1.30
N ALA A 91 2.85 11.63 2.30
CA ALA A 91 3.39 12.42 3.39
C ALA A 91 3.79 11.54 4.58
N LEU A 92 4.73 12.04 5.38
CA LEU A 92 5.24 11.40 6.59
C LEU A 92 6.06 10.13 6.30
N ASP A 93 5.88 9.08 7.09
CA ASP A 93 6.76 7.91 7.14
C ASP A 93 6.03 6.56 7.14
N ASP A 94 4.72 6.56 6.87
CA ASP A 94 3.95 5.32 6.81
C ASP A 94 4.46 4.41 5.68
N GLY A 95 4.60 3.13 5.97
CA GLY A 95 5.22 2.14 5.09
C GLY A 95 6.72 1.95 5.31
N THR A 96 7.38 2.84 6.06
CA THR A 96 8.83 2.73 6.35
C THR A 96 9.14 1.52 7.23
N SER A 97 8.45 1.40 8.37
CA SER A 97 8.63 0.27 9.29
C SER A 97 8.27 -1.06 8.64
N GLY A 98 7.15 -1.09 7.90
CA GLY A 98 6.73 -2.29 7.16
C GLY A 98 7.70 -2.69 6.06
N SER A 99 8.30 -1.71 5.36
CA SER A 99 9.34 -1.97 4.34
C SER A 99 10.57 -2.66 4.92
N MET A 100 11.01 -2.22 6.10
CA MET A 100 12.11 -2.89 6.82
C MET A 100 11.77 -4.35 7.14
N VAL A 101 10.56 -4.63 7.59
CA VAL A 101 10.12 -6.00 7.92
C VAL A 101 10.03 -6.86 6.66
N ILE A 102 9.48 -6.35 5.56
CA ILE A 102 9.47 -7.07 4.27
C ILE A 102 10.90 -7.40 3.84
N ARG A 103 11.80 -6.44 3.90
CA ARG A 103 13.19 -6.65 3.52
C ARG A 103 13.89 -7.68 4.40
N ALA A 104 13.72 -7.59 5.72
CA ALA A 104 14.25 -8.56 6.68
C ALA A 104 13.70 -9.99 6.47
N SER A 105 12.49 -10.12 5.95
CA SER A 105 11.86 -11.39 5.58
C SER A 105 12.26 -11.91 4.20
N GLY A 106 13.22 -11.25 3.53
CA GLY A 106 13.72 -11.63 2.21
C GLY A 106 12.84 -11.14 1.04
N GLY A 107 11.84 -10.32 1.29
CA GLY A 107 11.00 -9.71 0.27
C GLY A 107 11.68 -8.55 -0.47
N THR A 108 11.03 -8.05 -1.49
CA THR A 108 11.52 -6.96 -2.33
C THR A 108 10.77 -5.67 -2.00
N ILE A 109 11.51 -4.55 -1.96
CA ILE A 109 10.93 -3.21 -1.82
C ILE A 109 11.22 -2.40 -3.08
N ILE A 110 10.17 -1.79 -3.61
CA ILE A 110 10.23 -0.83 -4.71
C ILE A 110 9.75 0.53 -4.17
N ILE A 111 10.53 1.57 -4.41
CA ILE A 111 10.22 2.91 -3.93
C ILE A 111 10.15 3.84 -5.13
N GLN A 112 9.10 4.64 -5.20
CA GLN A 112 9.03 5.71 -6.20
C GLN A 112 10.20 6.67 -6.01
N ASP A 113 10.87 7.02 -7.10
CA ASP A 113 11.92 8.05 -7.08
C ASP A 113 11.37 9.32 -6.41
N PRO A 114 11.96 9.75 -5.27
CA PRO A 114 11.50 10.93 -4.55
C PRO A 114 11.45 12.20 -5.42
N ASN A 115 12.35 12.30 -6.40
CA ASN A 115 12.39 13.45 -7.33
C ASN A 115 11.16 13.52 -8.25
N THR A 116 10.44 12.40 -8.41
CA THR A 116 9.22 12.32 -9.23
C THR A 116 7.94 12.30 -8.39
N ALA A 117 8.09 12.22 -7.07
CA ALA A 117 6.95 12.13 -6.15
C ALA A 117 6.35 13.52 -5.89
N LEU A 118 5.01 13.62 -5.93
CA LEU A 118 4.31 14.84 -5.56
C LEU A 118 4.54 15.21 -4.08
N PHE A 119 4.56 14.19 -3.21
CA PHE A 119 4.91 14.30 -1.79
C PHE A 119 6.05 13.33 -1.52
N PRO A 120 7.32 13.79 -1.45
CA PRO A 120 8.48 12.92 -1.44
C PRO A 120 8.82 12.33 -0.07
N SER A 121 8.29 12.85 1.03
CA SER A 121 8.73 12.48 2.38
C SER A 121 8.55 10.99 2.69
N MET A 122 7.47 10.37 2.25
CA MET A 122 7.24 8.95 2.48
C MET A 122 8.23 8.05 1.71
N PRO A 123 8.45 8.23 0.39
CA PRO A 123 9.53 7.52 -0.32
C PRO A 123 10.93 7.84 0.21
N GLU A 124 11.23 9.08 0.60
CA GLU A 124 12.53 9.44 1.18
C GLU A 124 12.79 8.71 2.51
N ASN A 125 11.79 8.68 3.40
CA ASN A 125 11.91 7.97 4.67
C ASN A 125 12.10 6.46 4.47
N ALA A 126 11.33 5.86 3.57
CA ALA A 126 11.46 4.45 3.25
C ALA A 126 12.84 4.13 2.64
N LEU A 127 13.33 4.95 1.70
CA LEU A 127 14.64 4.77 1.07
C LEU A 127 15.80 4.95 2.06
N ARG A 128 15.67 5.86 3.02
CA ARG A 128 16.68 6.05 4.07
C ARG A 128 16.83 4.80 4.93
N MET A 129 15.74 4.10 5.22
CA MET A 129 15.74 2.91 6.08
C MET A 129 15.98 1.61 5.32
N VAL A 130 15.73 1.60 4.00
CA VAL A 130 15.95 0.45 3.11
C VAL A 130 16.72 0.94 1.88
N PRO A 131 18.03 1.28 2.03
CA PRO A 131 18.81 1.90 0.96
C PRO A 131 19.03 0.97 -0.25
N GLU A 132 18.89 -0.33 -0.08
CA GLU A 132 18.97 -1.33 -1.14
C GLU A 132 17.64 -1.55 -1.89
N ALA A 133 16.59 -0.78 -1.61
CA ALA A 133 15.33 -0.84 -2.33
C ALA A 133 15.51 -0.47 -3.81
N LEU A 134 14.69 -1.06 -4.67
CA LEU A 134 14.65 -0.69 -6.08
C LEU A 134 13.95 0.67 -6.22
N VAL A 135 14.63 1.63 -6.81
CA VAL A 135 14.06 2.95 -7.10
C VAL A 135 13.46 2.95 -8.50
N ALA A 136 12.21 3.34 -8.63
CA ALA A 136 11.47 3.36 -9.90
C ALA A 136 10.78 4.71 -10.14
N THR A 137 10.82 5.18 -11.39
CA THR A 137 10.02 6.31 -11.82
C THR A 137 8.61 5.85 -12.18
N VAL A 138 7.60 6.52 -11.65
CA VAL A 138 6.22 6.33 -12.13
C VAL A 138 6.03 7.24 -13.34
N PRO A 139 5.57 6.73 -14.49
CA PRO A 139 5.28 7.58 -15.64
C PRO A 139 4.33 8.71 -15.21
N LYS A 140 4.63 9.95 -15.61
CA LYS A 140 3.72 11.06 -15.37
C LYS A 140 2.38 10.72 -16.02
N PHE A 141 1.30 10.80 -15.25
CA PHE A 141 -0.03 10.75 -15.83
C PHE A 141 -0.12 11.80 -16.95
N PRO A 142 -0.70 11.47 -18.11
CA PRO A 142 -0.90 12.48 -19.13
C PRO A 142 -1.69 13.63 -18.52
N SER A 143 -1.27 14.86 -18.81
CA SER A 143 -1.86 16.11 -18.29
C SER A 143 -3.31 16.34 -18.79
N SER A 144 -3.82 15.44 -19.58
CA SER A 144 -5.19 15.43 -20.12
C SER A 144 -5.96 14.23 -19.59
N LEU A 145 -6.18 14.17 -18.29
CA LEU A 145 -7.29 13.37 -17.79
C LEU A 145 -8.57 14.11 -18.14
N PRO A 146 -9.57 13.42 -18.76
CA PRO A 146 -10.89 14.02 -18.90
C PRO A 146 -11.38 14.46 -17.53
N ASN A 147 -12.02 15.61 -17.46
CA ASN A 147 -12.65 16.10 -16.23
C ASN A 147 -13.59 15.01 -15.69
N TRP A 148 -13.27 14.51 -14.51
CA TRP A 148 -14.09 13.54 -13.77
C TRP A 148 -15.09 14.24 -12.89
#